data_acea545707d49a5523ac0a668b3b04b7
#
_entry.id   acea545707d49a5523ac0a668b3b04b7
#
_cell.length_a   1.000
_cell.length_b   1.000
_cell.length_c   1.000
_cell.angle_alpha   90.00
_cell.angle_beta   90.00
_cell.angle_gamma   90.00
#
_symmetry.space_group_name_H-M   'P 1'
#
loop_
_entity.id
_entity.type
_entity.pdbx_description
1 polymer ?
#
loop_
_entity_poly.entity_id
_entity_poly.type
_entity_poly.pdbx_seq_one_letter_code
_entity_poly.pdbx_strand_id
1 'polypeptide(L)'
;MPQAKSHSLHLTIDIGNTRTKLVAFANGQPIDSIALADDQQPHGRTASAIAAAAMALADRQDALWEAICWCHTGPVPEGFTEWVSTAAPRVVQLTGLTPTPLQMLYRTPHTLGADRLAAALGAVSLMPHAHLLVIDIGTCITYDVVEGGHAFLGGNISPGIRLRLQSLHNYTAALPLVCAEGEQPLVGYDTETAIRSGVIAGVHAEILGIVRDLSSRYPQLQVWLTGGETLGRHHPDEHPLHRDPYLVARGLESLLSKPLS
;
A
#
# COMPACT_ATOMS: atom_id res chain seq x y z
N MET A 1 40.64 -1.10 14.71
CA MET A 1 39.51 -0.21 14.40
C MET A 1 38.44 -1.04 13.68
N PRO A 2 37.23 -1.21 14.24
CA PRO A 2 36.19 -1.90 13.51
C PRO A 2 35.79 -1.02 12.29
N GLN A 3 35.87 -1.57 11.10
CA GLN A 3 35.31 -0.97 9.89
C GLN A 3 33.82 -0.77 10.13
N ALA A 4 33.36 0.47 10.20
CA ALA A 4 31.97 0.81 10.09
C ALA A 4 31.47 0.22 8.75
N LYS A 5 30.63 -0.81 8.79
CA LYS A 5 29.89 -1.25 7.64
C LYS A 5 28.94 -0.10 7.28
N SER A 6 29.29 0.68 6.27
CA SER A 6 28.37 1.64 5.64
C SER A 6 27.20 0.82 5.11
N HIS A 7 26.14 0.73 5.90
CA HIS A 7 24.88 0.17 5.43
C HIS A 7 24.19 1.27 4.61
N SER A 8 23.94 0.99 3.34
CA SER A 8 23.10 1.86 2.50
C SER A 8 21.74 2.01 3.16
N LEU A 9 21.42 3.22 3.60
CA LEU A 9 20.15 3.53 4.27
C LEU A 9 19.24 4.29 3.31
N HIS A 10 18.13 3.67 2.96
CA HIS A 10 17.13 4.26 2.09
C HIS A 10 15.84 4.57 2.85
N LEU A 11 15.15 5.61 2.41
CA LEU A 11 13.83 5.96 2.91
C LEU A 11 12.79 5.84 1.79
N THR A 12 11.68 5.21 2.09
CA THR A 12 10.50 5.24 1.21
C THR A 12 9.38 6.00 1.89
N ILE A 13 8.66 6.85 1.12
CA ILE A 13 7.56 7.67 1.63
C ILE A 13 6.34 7.47 0.72
N ASP A 14 5.25 6.97 1.30
CA ASP A 14 3.95 6.84 0.65
C ASP A 14 2.96 7.84 1.27
N ILE A 15 2.56 8.85 0.51
CA ILE A 15 1.59 9.87 0.92
C ILE A 15 0.20 9.45 0.41
N GLY A 16 -0.50 8.63 1.20
CA GLY A 16 -1.86 8.21 0.89
C GLY A 16 -2.94 9.25 1.24
N ASN A 17 -4.21 8.91 1.04
CA ASN A 17 -5.34 9.80 1.36
C ASN A 17 -5.54 10.01 2.86
N THR A 18 -5.34 8.98 3.69
CA THR A 18 -5.60 9.00 5.14
C THR A 18 -4.33 8.86 5.99
N ARG A 19 -3.24 8.38 5.42
CA ARG A 19 -1.98 8.12 6.13
C ARG A 19 -0.79 8.42 5.24
N THR A 20 0.30 8.87 5.87
CA THR A 20 1.62 8.90 5.24
C THR A 20 2.50 7.86 5.93
N LYS A 21 3.03 6.92 5.18
CA LYS A 21 3.92 5.87 5.69
C LYS A 21 5.36 6.16 5.28
N LEU A 22 6.26 6.12 6.26
CA LEU A 22 7.71 6.21 6.06
C LEU A 22 8.30 4.86 6.46
N VAL A 23 9.13 4.28 5.62
CA VAL A 23 9.82 3.01 5.91
C VAL A 23 11.30 3.17 5.63
N ALA A 24 12.12 2.87 6.62
CA ALA A 24 13.58 2.82 6.52
C ALA A 24 14.01 1.43 6.03
N PHE A 25 14.92 1.41 5.07
CA PHE A 25 15.52 0.19 4.52
C PHE A 25 17.02 0.18 4.71
N ALA A 26 17.55 -0.98 5.09
CA ALA A 26 18.98 -1.26 5.03
C ALA A 26 19.20 -2.55 4.24
N ASN A 27 20.07 -2.51 3.25
CA ASN A 27 20.36 -3.65 2.36
C ASN A 27 19.09 -4.27 1.72
N GLY A 28 18.14 -3.43 1.31
CA GLY A 28 16.88 -3.84 0.69
C GLY A 28 15.86 -4.48 1.65
N GLN A 29 16.11 -4.48 2.96
CA GLN A 29 15.16 -4.97 3.96
C GLN A 29 14.59 -3.83 4.80
N PRO A 30 13.26 -3.84 5.06
CA PRO A 30 12.65 -2.86 5.95
C PRO A 30 13.15 -3.09 7.38
N ILE A 31 13.62 -2.03 8.05
CA ILE A 31 14.21 -2.10 9.39
C ILE A 31 13.42 -1.31 10.43
N ASP A 32 12.71 -0.25 10.01
CA ASP A 32 11.90 0.58 10.91
C ASP A 32 10.84 1.33 10.09
N SER A 33 9.77 1.80 10.75
CA SER A 33 8.72 2.55 10.06
C SER A 33 7.98 3.50 10.99
N ILE A 34 7.47 4.59 10.40
CA ILE A 34 6.55 5.53 11.06
C ILE A 34 5.34 5.73 10.15
N ALA A 35 4.14 5.73 10.73
CA ALA A 35 2.91 6.10 10.04
C ALA A 35 2.32 7.36 10.69
N LEU A 36 2.05 8.38 9.88
CA LEU A 36 1.37 9.61 10.27
C LEU A 36 -0.07 9.55 9.77
N ALA A 37 -1.04 9.83 10.65
CA ALA A 37 -2.47 9.83 10.32
C ALA A 37 -3.09 11.21 10.64
N ASP A 38 -4.17 11.58 9.93
CA ASP A 38 -4.83 12.87 10.11
C ASP A 38 -5.65 12.95 11.41
N ASP A 39 -6.13 11.81 11.90
CA ASP A 39 -7.07 11.71 13.02
C ASP A 39 -6.43 11.90 14.40
N GLN A 40 -5.10 11.91 14.50
CA GLN A 40 -4.41 12.00 15.78
C GLN A 40 -3.81 13.38 16.11
N GLN A 41 -3.73 14.31 15.13
CA GLN A 41 -3.27 15.69 15.34
C GLN A 41 -3.80 16.64 14.26
N PRO A 42 -4.17 17.91 14.58
CA PRO A 42 -4.66 18.92 13.63
C PRO A 42 -3.66 19.26 12.50
N HIS A 43 -2.41 18.81 12.60
CA HIS A 43 -1.33 19.01 11.65
C HIS A 43 -0.55 17.72 11.34
N GLY A 44 -1.18 16.57 11.45
CA GLY A 44 -0.52 15.25 11.47
C GLY A 44 0.29 14.89 10.22
N ARG A 45 0.04 15.53 9.07
CA ARG A 45 0.70 15.20 7.80
C ARG A 45 1.31 16.41 7.10
N THR A 46 1.81 17.40 7.84
CA THR A 46 2.54 18.52 7.27
C THR A 46 3.93 18.10 6.77
N ALA A 47 4.53 18.88 5.89
CA ALA A 47 5.91 18.67 5.44
C ALA A 47 6.89 18.58 6.63
N SER A 48 6.71 19.43 7.65
CA SER A 48 7.54 19.42 8.86
C SER A 48 7.35 18.14 9.70
N ALA A 49 6.13 17.60 9.79
CA ALA A 49 5.89 16.35 10.49
C ALA A 49 6.52 15.16 9.75
N ILE A 50 6.43 15.13 8.41
CA ILE A 50 7.09 14.12 7.59
C ILE A 50 8.60 14.21 7.73
N ALA A 51 9.16 15.42 7.67
CA ALA A 51 10.58 15.66 7.86
C ALA A 51 11.07 15.19 9.25
N ALA A 52 10.33 15.54 10.32
CA ALA A 52 10.65 15.10 11.67
C ALA A 52 10.60 13.57 11.82
N ALA A 53 9.62 12.91 11.21
CA ALA A 53 9.53 11.45 11.20
C ALA A 53 10.71 10.81 10.44
N ALA A 54 11.10 11.38 9.30
CA ALA A 54 12.27 10.94 8.55
C ALA A 54 13.57 11.10 9.36
N MET A 55 13.75 12.23 10.02
CA MET A 55 14.90 12.45 10.91
C MET A 55 14.91 11.46 12.07
N ALA A 56 13.78 11.24 12.74
CA ALA A 56 13.68 10.29 13.83
C ALA A 56 14.02 8.85 13.40
N LEU A 57 13.68 8.45 12.18
CA LEU A 57 14.09 7.15 11.63
C LEU A 57 15.61 7.09 11.39
N ALA A 58 16.21 8.15 10.83
CA ALA A 58 17.64 8.23 10.58
C ALA A 58 18.45 8.22 11.90
N ASP A 59 18.01 9.00 12.90
CA ASP A 59 18.65 9.07 14.23
C ASP A 59 18.65 7.72 14.94
N ARG A 60 17.57 6.94 14.83
CA ARG A 60 17.51 5.57 15.41
C ARG A 60 18.51 4.62 14.78
N GLN A 61 18.97 4.89 13.57
CA GLN A 61 19.94 4.08 12.82
C GLN A 61 21.36 4.66 12.89
N ASP A 62 21.54 5.82 13.53
CA ASP A 62 22.81 6.58 13.56
C ASP A 62 23.40 6.76 12.14
N ALA A 63 22.55 7.11 11.17
CA ALA A 63 22.92 7.19 9.76
C ALA A 63 22.15 8.29 9.02
N LEU A 64 22.62 8.63 7.83
CA LEU A 64 21.95 9.56 6.91
C LEU A 64 21.31 8.80 5.75
N TRP A 65 20.28 9.38 5.16
CA TRP A 65 19.65 8.82 3.95
C TRP A 65 20.60 8.93 2.75
N GLU A 66 20.87 7.82 2.09
CA GLU A 66 21.60 7.81 0.81
C GLU A 66 20.64 8.04 -0.36
N ALA A 67 19.42 7.54 -0.24
CA ALA A 67 18.39 7.75 -1.24
C ALA A 67 16.98 7.77 -0.62
N ILE A 68 16.09 8.53 -1.28
CA ILE A 68 14.67 8.58 -0.94
C ILE A 68 13.85 8.27 -2.21
N CYS A 69 12.89 7.34 -2.10
CA CYS A 69 11.85 7.17 -3.11
C CYS A 69 10.49 7.46 -2.50
N TRP A 70 9.68 8.25 -3.19
CA TRP A 70 8.37 8.62 -2.68
C TRP A 70 7.29 8.54 -3.75
N CYS A 71 6.06 8.36 -3.31
CA CYS A 71 4.88 8.44 -4.15
C CYS A 71 3.73 9.11 -3.40
N HIS A 72 2.69 9.49 -4.12
CA HIS A 72 1.47 10.01 -3.53
C HIS A 72 0.21 9.62 -4.31
N THR A 73 -0.89 9.49 -3.58
CA THR A 73 -2.26 9.41 -4.07
C THR A 73 -3.16 10.40 -3.34
N GLY A 74 -2.73 10.86 -2.17
CA GLY A 74 -3.32 11.98 -1.45
C GLY A 74 -2.64 13.32 -1.81
N PRO A 75 -3.14 14.44 -1.23
CA PRO A 75 -2.55 15.76 -1.41
C PRO A 75 -1.13 15.80 -0.84
N VAL A 76 -0.21 16.35 -1.61
CA VAL A 76 1.18 16.57 -1.16
C VAL A 76 1.20 17.85 -0.29
N PRO A 77 1.72 17.78 0.94
CA PRO A 77 1.78 18.93 1.82
C PRO A 77 2.65 20.07 1.25
N GLU A 78 2.24 21.30 1.49
CA GLU A 78 3.03 22.49 1.12
C GLU A 78 4.44 22.41 1.74
N GLY A 79 5.48 22.71 0.95
CA GLY A 79 6.88 22.65 1.35
C GLY A 79 7.49 21.24 1.35
N PHE A 80 6.70 20.18 1.10
CA PHE A 80 7.24 18.80 1.09
C PHE A 80 8.23 18.58 -0.07
N THR A 81 7.89 19.06 -1.27
CA THR A 81 8.73 18.86 -2.46
C THR A 81 10.07 19.55 -2.32
N GLU A 82 10.10 20.77 -1.76
CA GLU A 82 11.32 21.52 -1.46
C GLU A 82 12.19 20.77 -0.44
N TRP A 83 11.58 20.30 0.65
CA TRP A 83 12.30 19.54 1.67
C TRP A 83 12.86 18.23 1.11
N VAL A 84 12.02 17.39 0.47
CA VAL A 84 12.45 16.06 0.04
C VAL A 84 13.56 16.12 -1.01
N SER A 85 13.56 17.16 -1.87
CA SER A 85 14.57 17.33 -2.92
C SER A 85 15.99 17.52 -2.37
N THR A 86 16.13 17.93 -1.12
CA THR A 86 17.41 18.18 -0.44
C THR A 86 17.69 17.19 0.70
N ALA A 87 16.74 16.30 1.01
CA ALA A 87 16.83 15.40 2.16
C ALA A 87 17.78 14.20 1.95
N ALA A 88 18.16 13.91 0.70
CA ALA A 88 19.12 12.86 0.36
C ALA A 88 19.84 13.19 -0.95
N PRO A 89 21.04 12.63 -1.20
CA PRO A 89 21.77 12.79 -2.47
C PRO A 89 21.00 12.31 -3.70
N ARG A 90 20.16 11.30 -3.53
CA ARG A 90 19.30 10.76 -4.60
C ARG A 90 17.85 10.73 -4.15
N VAL A 91 16.99 11.43 -4.92
CA VAL A 91 15.55 11.45 -4.67
C VAL A 91 14.81 11.04 -5.92
N VAL A 92 13.88 10.10 -5.79
CA VAL A 92 13.05 9.58 -6.89
C VAL A 92 11.58 9.73 -6.52
N GLN A 93 10.79 10.29 -7.41
CA GLN A 93 9.33 10.26 -7.32
C GLN A 93 8.77 9.18 -8.24
N LEU A 94 7.98 8.25 -7.69
CA LEU A 94 7.23 7.31 -8.50
C LEU A 94 5.88 7.91 -8.89
N THR A 95 5.59 7.84 -10.18
CA THR A 95 4.29 8.15 -10.80
C THR A 95 3.93 7.04 -11.77
N GLY A 96 2.70 7.03 -12.29
CA GLY A 96 2.33 6.06 -13.33
C GLY A 96 3.10 6.21 -14.65
N LEU A 97 3.87 7.30 -14.82
CA LEU A 97 4.73 7.55 -16.00
C LEU A 97 6.20 7.29 -15.74
N THR A 98 6.58 7.02 -14.50
CA THR A 98 7.98 6.71 -14.17
C THR A 98 8.41 5.43 -14.85
N PRO A 99 9.56 5.39 -15.57
CA PRO A 99 10.08 4.17 -16.13
C PRO A 99 10.32 3.12 -15.03
N THR A 100 9.81 1.92 -15.25
CA THR A 100 9.94 0.78 -14.34
C THR A 100 10.27 -0.49 -15.13
N PRO A 101 10.71 -1.58 -14.49
CA PRO A 101 10.91 -2.86 -15.16
C PRO A 101 9.62 -3.49 -15.71
N LEU A 102 8.45 -2.98 -15.34
CA LEU A 102 7.16 -3.51 -15.80
C LEU A 102 6.74 -2.84 -17.10
N GLN A 103 6.41 -3.64 -18.11
CA GLN A 103 5.69 -3.16 -19.27
C GLN A 103 4.31 -2.65 -18.84
N MET A 104 4.04 -1.37 -19.09
CA MET A 104 2.77 -0.76 -18.74
C MET A 104 1.71 -1.02 -19.81
N LEU A 105 0.75 -1.89 -19.53
CA LEU A 105 -0.40 -2.17 -20.40
C LEU A 105 -1.68 -1.46 -19.95
N TYR A 106 -1.62 -0.72 -18.83
CA TYR A 106 -2.72 0.13 -18.38
C TYR A 106 -2.89 1.34 -19.30
N ARG A 107 -4.08 1.53 -19.88
CA ARG A 107 -4.32 2.49 -20.97
C ARG A 107 -4.13 3.95 -20.60
N THR A 108 -4.26 4.29 -19.33
CA THR A 108 -4.16 5.67 -18.81
C THR A 108 -3.13 5.76 -17.70
N PRO A 109 -1.83 5.53 -17.99
CA PRO A 109 -0.79 5.48 -16.94
C PRO A 109 -0.68 6.79 -16.16
N HIS A 110 -1.02 7.94 -16.75
CA HIS A 110 -1.01 9.25 -16.08
C HIS A 110 -2.07 9.37 -14.95
N THR A 111 -3.10 8.51 -14.93
CA THR A 111 -4.11 8.45 -13.86
C THR A 111 -3.93 7.26 -12.93
N LEU A 112 -2.92 6.41 -13.18
CA LEU A 112 -2.64 5.28 -12.31
C LEU A 112 -2.13 5.75 -10.96
N GLY A 113 -2.77 5.30 -9.88
CA GLY A 113 -2.28 5.52 -8.52
C GLY A 113 -0.87 4.96 -8.37
N ALA A 114 0.06 5.81 -7.90
CA ALA A 114 1.45 5.42 -7.77
C ALA A 114 1.66 4.34 -6.70
N ASP A 115 0.81 4.28 -5.67
CA ASP A 115 0.74 3.23 -4.67
C ASP A 115 0.45 1.84 -5.28
N ARG A 116 -0.46 1.77 -6.25
CA ARG A 116 -0.80 0.54 -6.98
C ARG A 116 0.40 0.01 -7.76
N LEU A 117 1.07 0.90 -8.50
CA LEU A 117 2.28 0.54 -9.24
C LEU A 117 3.40 0.13 -8.27
N ALA A 118 3.57 0.85 -7.17
CA ALA A 118 4.55 0.51 -6.13
C ALA A 118 4.25 -0.87 -5.53
N ALA A 119 3.02 -1.18 -5.15
CA ALA A 119 2.66 -2.48 -4.60
C ALA A 119 2.95 -3.62 -5.59
N ALA A 120 2.65 -3.41 -6.89
CA ALA A 120 2.97 -4.36 -7.95
C ALA A 120 4.48 -4.59 -8.09
N LEU A 121 5.29 -3.52 -8.09
CA LEU A 121 6.76 -3.60 -8.12
C LEU A 121 7.29 -4.32 -6.87
N GLY A 122 6.69 -4.08 -5.70
CA GLY A 122 7.03 -4.78 -4.47
C GLY A 122 6.80 -6.29 -4.57
N ALA A 123 5.65 -6.71 -5.07
CA ALA A 123 5.33 -8.11 -5.27
C ALA A 123 6.28 -8.77 -6.29
N VAL A 124 6.59 -8.09 -7.40
CA VAL A 124 7.55 -8.57 -8.40
C VAL A 124 8.97 -8.68 -7.83
N SER A 125 9.37 -7.78 -6.94
CA SER A 125 10.70 -7.86 -6.29
C SER A 125 10.86 -9.09 -5.43
N LEU A 126 9.76 -9.59 -4.85
CA LEU A 126 9.72 -10.79 -4.01
C LEU A 126 9.49 -12.08 -4.81
N MET A 127 8.69 -12.01 -5.88
CA MET A 127 8.38 -13.14 -6.76
C MET A 127 8.50 -12.76 -8.22
N PRO A 128 9.71 -12.61 -8.74
CA PRO A 128 9.94 -12.36 -10.15
C PRO A 128 9.43 -13.55 -11.00
N HIS A 129 8.88 -13.24 -12.17
CA HIS A 129 8.35 -14.21 -13.15
C HIS A 129 7.01 -14.88 -12.78
N ALA A 130 6.39 -14.57 -11.63
CA ALA A 130 5.09 -15.10 -11.28
C ALA A 130 3.94 -14.28 -11.90
N HIS A 131 2.78 -14.92 -12.08
CA HIS A 131 1.51 -14.22 -12.23
C HIS A 131 1.08 -13.76 -10.84
N LEU A 132 0.84 -12.46 -10.66
CA LEU A 132 0.57 -11.87 -9.36
C LEU A 132 -0.79 -11.17 -9.36
N LEU A 133 -1.55 -11.37 -8.31
CA LEU A 133 -2.65 -10.51 -7.91
C LEU A 133 -2.24 -9.80 -6.62
N VAL A 134 -2.15 -8.48 -6.69
CA VAL A 134 -1.86 -7.64 -5.53
C VAL A 134 -3.15 -7.00 -5.04
N ILE A 135 -3.50 -7.24 -3.79
CA ILE A 135 -4.70 -6.71 -3.14
C ILE A 135 -4.24 -5.78 -2.02
N ASP A 136 -4.51 -4.49 -2.15
CA ASP A 136 -4.29 -3.50 -1.09
C ASP A 136 -5.63 -3.18 -0.42
N ILE A 137 -5.72 -3.42 0.89
CA ILE A 137 -6.94 -3.22 1.68
C ILE A 137 -6.76 -1.99 2.57
N GLY A 138 -7.22 -0.87 2.06
CA GLY A 138 -7.16 0.44 2.71
C GLY A 138 -8.47 1.21 2.61
N THR A 139 -8.40 2.52 2.42
CA THR A 139 -9.58 3.38 2.15
C THR A 139 -10.39 2.86 0.96
N CYS A 140 -9.69 2.47 -0.10
CA CYS A 140 -10.21 1.64 -1.18
C CYS A 140 -9.55 0.26 -1.08
N ILE A 141 -10.16 -0.74 -1.74
CA ILE A 141 -9.53 -2.02 -2.02
C ILE A 141 -9.13 -1.99 -3.48
N THR A 142 -7.85 -2.18 -3.77
CA THR A 142 -7.35 -2.31 -5.13
C THR A 142 -6.95 -3.74 -5.44
N TYR A 143 -7.10 -4.15 -6.70
CA TYR A 143 -6.81 -5.49 -7.19
C TYR A 143 -5.97 -5.33 -8.45
N ASP A 144 -4.66 -5.47 -8.35
CA ASP A 144 -3.74 -5.23 -9.45
C ASP A 144 -3.13 -6.53 -9.95
N VAL A 145 -3.12 -6.69 -11.27
CA VAL A 145 -2.63 -7.91 -11.92
C VAL A 145 -1.32 -7.64 -12.62
N VAL A 146 -0.32 -8.46 -12.33
CA VAL A 146 0.94 -8.51 -13.05
C VAL A 146 1.08 -9.87 -13.72
N GLU A 147 1.26 -9.86 -15.03
CA GLU A 147 1.45 -11.07 -15.83
C GLU A 147 2.93 -11.44 -15.92
N GLY A 148 3.27 -12.66 -15.51
CA GLY A 148 4.61 -13.22 -15.62
C GLY A 148 5.74 -12.42 -14.97
N GLY A 149 5.40 -11.53 -14.02
CA GLY A 149 6.36 -10.65 -13.36
C GLY A 149 6.93 -9.54 -14.24
N HIS A 150 6.41 -9.35 -15.46
CA HIS A 150 6.95 -8.39 -16.41
C HIS A 150 5.94 -7.38 -16.99
N ALA A 151 4.62 -7.63 -16.90
CA ALA A 151 3.61 -6.74 -17.47
C ALA A 151 2.55 -6.37 -16.44
N PHE A 152 2.38 -5.07 -16.20
CA PHE A 152 1.28 -4.53 -15.38
C PHE A 152 0.04 -4.37 -16.26
N LEU A 153 -0.96 -5.21 -16.01
CA LEU A 153 -2.18 -5.23 -16.83
C LEU A 153 -3.20 -4.16 -16.41
N GLY A 154 -3.15 -3.72 -15.16
CA GLY A 154 -4.16 -2.91 -14.51
C GLY A 154 -4.90 -3.71 -13.45
N GLY A 155 -6.13 -3.27 -13.14
CA GLY A 155 -6.91 -3.92 -12.08
C GLY A 155 -8.18 -3.17 -11.74
N ASN A 156 -8.78 -3.51 -10.61
CA ASN A 156 -10.04 -2.97 -10.13
C ASN A 156 -9.85 -2.11 -8.88
N ILE A 157 -10.78 -1.20 -8.63
CA ILE A 157 -10.87 -0.39 -7.42
C ILE A 157 -12.27 -0.56 -6.84
N SER A 158 -12.34 -0.86 -5.56
CA SER A 158 -13.58 -1.04 -4.81
C SER A 158 -13.53 -0.27 -3.50
N PRO A 159 -14.66 0.14 -2.91
CA PRO A 159 -14.67 0.81 -1.62
C PRO A 159 -14.16 -0.11 -0.50
N GLY A 160 -13.27 0.40 0.37
CA GLY A 160 -12.84 -0.29 1.58
C GLY A 160 -13.94 -0.40 2.64
N ILE A 161 -13.68 -1.14 3.70
CA ILE A 161 -14.68 -1.43 4.76
C ILE A 161 -15.22 -0.14 5.37
N ARG A 162 -14.34 0.77 5.80
CA ARG A 162 -14.77 2.06 6.38
C ARG A 162 -15.61 2.88 5.42
N LEU A 163 -15.22 2.94 4.15
CA LEU A 163 -15.95 3.70 3.15
C LEU A 163 -17.34 3.11 2.89
N ARG A 164 -17.50 1.78 2.91
CA ARG A 164 -18.80 1.10 2.80
C ARG A 164 -19.68 1.39 4.00
N LEU A 165 -19.14 1.32 5.22
CA LEU A 165 -19.87 1.64 6.46
C LEU A 165 -20.33 3.11 6.47
N GLN A 166 -19.44 4.03 6.10
CA GLN A 166 -19.77 5.44 5.98
C GLN A 166 -20.82 5.71 4.89
N SER A 167 -20.75 5.00 3.76
CA SER A 167 -21.72 5.19 2.68
C SER A 167 -23.14 4.78 3.10
N LEU A 168 -23.29 3.68 3.85
CA LEU A 168 -24.57 3.25 4.40
C LEU A 168 -25.16 4.30 5.33
N HIS A 169 -24.35 4.91 6.20
CA HIS A 169 -24.79 5.99 7.07
C HIS A 169 -25.14 7.25 6.27
N ASN A 170 -24.26 7.72 5.39
CA ASN A 170 -24.38 9.01 4.72
C ASN A 170 -25.49 9.05 3.65
N TYR A 171 -25.80 7.90 3.03
CA TYR A 171 -26.76 7.83 1.91
C TYR A 171 -28.07 7.12 2.27
N THR A 172 -28.33 6.91 3.57
CA THR A 172 -29.63 6.42 4.04
C THR A 172 -30.16 7.29 5.19
N ALA A 173 -31.48 7.39 5.32
CA ALA A 173 -32.09 8.28 6.30
C ALA A 173 -31.97 7.79 7.76
N ALA A 174 -31.79 6.50 8.00
CA ALA A 174 -31.97 5.91 9.33
C ALA A 174 -30.84 4.95 9.77
N LEU A 175 -29.89 4.62 8.91
CA LEU A 175 -28.83 3.69 9.31
C LEU A 175 -27.77 4.42 10.16
N PRO A 176 -27.41 3.87 11.33
CA PRO A 176 -26.36 4.44 12.16
C PRO A 176 -24.98 4.29 11.52
N LEU A 177 -24.04 5.13 11.95
CA LEU A 177 -22.62 4.90 11.64
C LEU A 177 -22.12 3.75 12.53
N VAL A 178 -21.69 2.66 11.89
CA VAL A 178 -21.19 1.46 12.55
C VAL A 178 -19.69 1.33 12.33
N CYS A 179 -18.95 0.94 13.37
CA CYS A 179 -17.52 0.62 13.26
C CYS A 179 -17.31 -0.83 12.75
N ALA A 180 -16.12 -1.09 12.22
CA ALA A 180 -15.78 -2.42 11.69
C ALA A 180 -15.57 -3.47 12.81
N GLU A 181 -15.17 -3.01 13.99
CA GLU A 181 -14.93 -3.84 15.17
C GLU A 181 -16.23 -4.28 15.82
N GLY A 182 -16.24 -5.50 16.34
CA GLY A 182 -17.39 -6.09 17.03
C GLY A 182 -17.88 -7.40 16.42
N GLU A 183 -19.04 -7.87 16.85
CA GLU A 183 -19.60 -9.15 16.41
C GLU A 183 -20.00 -9.12 14.93
N GLN A 184 -19.68 -10.22 14.24
CA GLN A 184 -19.93 -10.44 12.82
C GLN A 184 -20.63 -11.79 12.60
N PRO A 185 -21.87 -11.94 13.08
CA PRO A 185 -22.63 -13.19 12.87
C PRO A 185 -22.90 -13.40 11.38
N LEU A 186 -23.14 -14.64 10.98
CA LEU A 186 -23.49 -14.97 9.59
C LEU A 186 -24.79 -14.27 9.16
N VAL A 187 -25.73 -14.16 10.08
CA VAL A 187 -26.99 -13.41 9.92
C VAL A 187 -27.08 -12.41 11.07
N GLY A 188 -27.08 -11.10 10.73
CA GLY A 188 -27.22 -10.04 11.73
C GLY A 188 -28.60 -10.14 12.44
N TYR A 189 -28.59 -9.93 13.73
CA TYR A 189 -29.79 -10.02 14.57
C TYR A 189 -30.27 -8.65 15.06
N ASP A 190 -29.51 -7.58 14.78
CA ASP A 190 -29.89 -6.17 14.96
C ASP A 190 -29.28 -5.34 13.83
N THR A 191 -29.61 -4.04 13.79
CA THR A 191 -29.17 -3.15 12.71
C THR A 191 -27.64 -3.04 12.63
N GLU A 192 -26.95 -2.94 13.76
CA GLU A 192 -25.49 -2.80 13.78
C GLU A 192 -24.78 -4.06 13.29
N THR A 193 -25.17 -5.23 13.80
CA THR A 193 -24.61 -6.50 13.37
C THR A 193 -24.95 -6.81 11.92
N ALA A 194 -26.15 -6.44 11.44
CA ALA A 194 -26.56 -6.61 10.05
C ALA A 194 -25.69 -5.75 9.11
N ILE A 195 -25.46 -4.48 9.44
CA ILE A 195 -24.59 -3.56 8.68
C ILE A 195 -23.15 -4.10 8.67
N ARG A 196 -22.60 -4.38 9.85
CA ARG A 196 -21.21 -4.84 10.00
C ARG A 196 -20.95 -6.15 9.28
N SER A 197 -21.80 -7.15 9.51
CA SER A 197 -21.68 -8.46 8.87
C SER A 197 -21.85 -8.37 7.36
N GLY A 198 -22.84 -7.61 6.88
CA GLY A 198 -23.09 -7.44 5.44
C GLY A 198 -21.90 -6.81 4.73
N VAL A 199 -21.30 -5.75 5.31
CA VAL A 199 -20.13 -5.10 4.71
C VAL A 199 -18.92 -6.03 4.71
N ILE A 200 -18.60 -6.64 5.85
CA ILE A 200 -17.38 -7.47 5.97
C ILE A 200 -17.51 -8.76 5.17
N ALA A 201 -18.65 -9.46 5.25
CA ALA A 201 -18.87 -10.66 4.44
C ALA A 201 -18.91 -10.32 2.95
N GLY A 202 -19.46 -9.15 2.57
CA GLY A 202 -19.45 -8.68 1.19
C GLY A 202 -18.05 -8.45 0.64
N VAL A 203 -17.15 -7.83 1.42
CA VAL A 203 -15.73 -7.65 1.04
C VAL A 203 -15.03 -9.00 0.90
N HIS A 204 -15.26 -9.93 1.83
CA HIS A 204 -14.72 -11.29 1.72
C HIS A 204 -15.16 -11.99 0.44
N ALA A 205 -16.46 -12.00 0.16
CA ALA A 205 -17.01 -12.63 -1.04
C ALA A 205 -16.46 -12.02 -2.33
N GLU A 206 -16.27 -10.69 -2.35
CA GLU A 206 -15.67 -9.97 -3.47
C GLU A 206 -14.23 -10.43 -3.72
N ILE A 207 -13.38 -10.46 -2.66
CA ILE A 207 -11.99 -10.90 -2.77
C ILE A 207 -11.93 -12.36 -3.26
N LEU A 208 -12.70 -13.26 -2.64
CA LEU A 208 -12.74 -14.66 -3.03
C LEU A 208 -13.21 -14.86 -4.48
N GLY A 209 -14.21 -14.11 -4.91
CA GLY A 209 -14.69 -14.14 -6.29
C GLY A 209 -13.60 -13.72 -7.27
N ILE A 210 -12.92 -12.61 -7.03
CA ILE A 210 -11.84 -12.11 -7.89
C ILE A 210 -10.66 -13.08 -7.93
N VAL A 211 -10.23 -13.61 -6.78
CA VAL A 211 -9.14 -14.61 -6.71
C VAL A 211 -9.50 -15.84 -7.53
N ARG A 212 -10.70 -16.40 -7.36
CA ARG A 212 -11.18 -17.57 -8.10
C ARG A 212 -11.20 -17.33 -9.60
N ASP A 213 -11.77 -16.21 -10.04
CA ASP A 213 -11.93 -15.90 -11.46
C ASP A 213 -10.56 -15.66 -12.14
N LEU A 214 -9.63 -14.99 -11.45
CA LEU A 214 -8.27 -14.80 -11.96
C LEU A 214 -7.43 -16.09 -11.92
N SER A 215 -7.60 -16.93 -10.91
CA SER A 215 -6.90 -18.22 -10.82
C SER A 215 -7.31 -19.19 -11.94
N SER A 216 -8.55 -19.09 -12.43
CA SER A 216 -8.98 -19.85 -13.59
C SER A 216 -8.28 -19.43 -14.89
N ARG A 217 -7.85 -18.17 -14.97
CA ARG A 217 -7.16 -17.58 -16.14
C ARG A 217 -5.64 -17.69 -16.03
N TYR A 218 -5.10 -17.56 -14.83
CA TYR A 218 -3.66 -17.56 -14.55
C TYR A 218 -3.31 -18.76 -13.65
N PRO A 219 -2.93 -19.88 -14.21
CA PRO A 219 -2.44 -21.02 -13.41
C PRO A 219 -1.27 -20.61 -12.52
N GLN A 220 -1.26 -21.09 -11.27
CA GLN A 220 -0.25 -20.74 -10.26
C GLN A 220 -0.23 -19.25 -9.88
N LEU A 221 -1.36 -18.54 -10.00
CA LEU A 221 -1.50 -17.17 -9.53
C LEU A 221 -1.06 -17.05 -8.07
N GLN A 222 -0.16 -16.11 -7.80
CA GLN A 222 0.28 -15.77 -6.44
C GLN A 222 -0.50 -14.55 -5.96
N VAL A 223 -1.12 -14.64 -4.81
CA VAL A 223 -1.95 -13.56 -4.26
C VAL A 223 -1.20 -12.88 -3.13
N TRP A 224 -0.98 -11.58 -3.26
CA TRP A 224 -0.37 -10.73 -2.25
C TRP A 224 -1.40 -9.83 -1.60
N LEU A 225 -1.43 -9.83 -0.26
CA LEU A 225 -2.23 -8.89 0.52
C LEU A 225 -1.33 -7.86 1.19
N THR A 226 -1.72 -6.59 1.09
CA THR A 226 -1.13 -5.46 1.80
C THR A 226 -2.24 -4.54 2.32
N GLY A 227 -1.87 -3.37 2.85
CA GLY A 227 -2.80 -2.41 3.42
C GLY A 227 -2.86 -2.44 4.93
N GLY A 228 -3.70 -1.57 5.49
CA GLY A 228 -3.81 -1.39 6.94
C GLY A 228 -4.97 -2.13 7.59
N GLU A 229 -5.87 -2.71 6.81
CA GLU A 229 -7.02 -3.45 7.32
C GLU A 229 -6.80 -4.95 7.21
N THR A 230 -7.12 -5.68 8.28
CA THR A 230 -7.06 -7.15 8.30
C THR A 230 -8.46 -7.70 8.11
N LEU A 231 -8.62 -8.58 7.14
CA LEU A 231 -9.83 -9.39 7.03
C LEU A 231 -9.84 -10.40 8.18
N GLY A 232 -10.76 -10.24 9.12
CA GLY A 232 -10.85 -11.03 10.37
C GLY A 232 -11.28 -12.49 10.20
N ARG A 233 -11.46 -13.02 9.00
CA ARG A 233 -11.92 -14.38 8.73
C ARG A 233 -11.04 -15.10 7.73
N HIS A 234 -11.06 -16.42 7.80
CA HIS A 234 -10.28 -17.38 7.03
C HIS A 234 -10.21 -17.05 5.55
N HIS A 235 -8.98 -17.07 5.03
CA HIS A 235 -8.74 -17.14 3.61
C HIS A 235 -8.94 -18.58 3.13
N PRO A 236 -9.38 -18.79 1.88
CA PRO A 236 -9.48 -20.14 1.34
C PRO A 236 -8.08 -20.77 1.32
N ASP A 237 -7.98 -21.97 1.85
CA ASP A 237 -6.76 -22.79 1.86
C ASP A 237 -6.30 -23.19 0.44
N GLU A 238 -7.03 -22.75 -0.60
CA GLU A 238 -6.88 -23.20 -1.98
C GLU A 238 -5.87 -22.41 -2.81
N HIS A 239 -5.43 -21.23 -2.34
CA HIS A 239 -4.49 -20.38 -3.09
C HIS A 239 -3.32 -19.92 -2.23
N PRO A 240 -2.09 -19.90 -2.77
CA PRO A 240 -0.95 -19.36 -2.05
C PRO A 240 -1.17 -17.86 -1.79
N LEU A 241 -1.38 -17.55 -0.52
CA LEU A 241 -1.64 -16.21 -0.03
C LEU A 241 -0.44 -15.69 0.75
N HIS A 242 0.13 -14.60 0.26
CA HIS A 242 1.24 -13.91 0.89
C HIS A 242 0.76 -12.62 1.54
N ARG A 243 1.37 -12.23 2.65
CA ARG A 243 1.08 -10.95 3.32
C ARG A 243 2.37 -10.18 3.54
N ASP A 244 2.38 -8.92 3.12
CA ASP A 244 3.46 -8.00 3.44
C ASP A 244 2.90 -6.59 3.64
N PRO A 245 2.97 -6.02 4.86
CA PRO A 245 2.49 -4.67 5.15
C PRO A 245 3.38 -3.58 4.52
N TYR A 246 4.55 -3.96 4.02
CA TYR A 246 5.53 -3.07 3.38
C TYR A 246 5.58 -3.19 1.86
N LEU A 247 4.58 -3.83 1.23
CA LEU A 247 4.64 -4.13 -0.20
C LEU A 247 4.82 -2.87 -1.07
N VAL A 248 4.09 -1.79 -0.77
CA VAL A 248 4.26 -0.48 -1.42
C VAL A 248 5.69 0.05 -1.20
N ALA A 249 6.17 0.02 0.04
CA ALA A 249 7.51 0.48 0.38
C ALA A 249 8.60 -0.34 -0.32
N ARG A 250 8.44 -1.67 -0.43
CA ARG A 250 9.37 -2.53 -1.19
C ARG A 250 9.41 -2.18 -2.67
N GLY A 251 8.28 -1.82 -3.25
CA GLY A 251 8.24 -1.37 -4.64
C GLY A 251 9.00 -0.06 -4.84
N LEU A 252 8.84 0.90 -3.94
CA LEU A 252 9.63 2.13 -3.94
C LEU A 252 11.12 1.86 -3.74
N GLU A 253 11.47 0.98 -2.81
CA GLU A 253 12.87 0.54 -2.57
C GLU A 253 13.49 -0.12 -3.80
N SER A 254 12.73 -0.92 -4.54
CA SER A 254 13.22 -1.60 -5.74
C SER A 254 13.73 -0.65 -6.82
N LEU A 255 13.23 0.60 -6.84
CA LEU A 255 13.68 1.65 -7.75
C LEU A 255 14.96 2.34 -7.28
N LEU A 256 15.30 2.23 -6.01
CA LEU A 256 16.55 2.76 -5.45
C LEU A 256 17.69 1.75 -5.57
N SER A 257 17.40 0.46 -5.42
CA SER A 257 18.39 -0.61 -5.39
C SER A 257 18.94 -0.98 -6.79
N LYS A 258 18.28 -0.55 -7.87
CA LYS A 258 18.75 -0.79 -9.25
C LYS A 258 19.04 0.55 -9.92
N PRO A 259 20.17 0.70 -10.64
CA PRO A 259 20.33 1.85 -11.52
C PRO A 259 19.21 1.82 -12.57
N LEU A 260 18.53 2.95 -12.77
CA LEU A 260 17.65 3.15 -13.92
C LEU A 260 18.55 3.10 -15.16
N SER A 261 18.53 1.99 -15.86
CA SER A 261 19.26 1.79 -17.12
C SER A 261 18.58 2.51 -18.27
#